data_27eaf08678b06eebbef481fe405665ee
#
_entry.id   27eaf08678b06eebbef481fe405665ee
#
_cell.length_a   1.000
_cell.length_b   1.000
_cell.length_c   1.000
_cell.angle_alpha   90.00
_cell.angle_beta   90.00
_cell.angle_gamma   90.00
#
_symmetry.space_group_name_H-M   'P 1'
#
loop_
_entity.id
_entity.type
_entity.pdbx_description
1 polymer ?
#
loop_
_entity_poly.entity_id
_entity_poly.type
_entity_poly.pdbx_seq_one_letter_code
_entity_poly.pdbx_strand_id
1 'polypeptide(L)'
;QYLNLPVNLGLAGAFQTGMKYAYQMGYDYAIQFDADGQHRPEYIAPILNKMEEGYDIVIGSRFVEEKKPASLRMLGSAMISAAIRLTTGKKVKDPTSGMRMFNRKLIEEFALNINYGPEPDTVSYLIKNGAKVAEVQAHMDERLEGQSYLTLTRSAKYMLRMITSILLIQNFRKR
;
A
#
# COMPACT_ATOMS: atom_id res chain seq x y z
N GLN A 1 21.11 -5.26 8.06
CA GLN A 1 21.19 -6.19 6.92
C GLN A 1 20.48 -5.56 5.72
N TYR A 2 20.96 -5.79 4.52
CA TYR A 2 20.32 -5.36 3.28
C TYR A 2 20.34 -6.52 2.27
N LEU A 3 19.38 -6.51 1.34
CA LEU A 3 19.29 -7.47 0.25
C LEU A 3 19.75 -6.78 -1.04
N ASN A 4 20.86 -7.23 -1.60
CA ASN A 4 21.34 -6.73 -2.88
C ASN A 4 20.79 -7.62 -4.01
N LEU A 5 19.98 -7.04 -4.88
CA LEU A 5 19.42 -7.75 -6.03
C LEU A 5 20.33 -7.60 -7.25
N PRO A 6 20.66 -8.67 -7.97
CA PRO A 6 21.56 -8.62 -9.12
C PRO A 6 21.00 -7.81 -10.30
N VAL A 7 19.69 -7.63 -10.34
CA VAL A 7 18.96 -6.86 -11.37
C VAL A 7 17.85 -6.01 -10.74
N ASN A 8 17.49 -4.93 -11.39
CA ASN A 8 16.36 -4.10 -10.98
C ASN A 8 15.03 -4.82 -11.31
N LEU A 9 14.33 -5.30 -10.29
CA LEU A 9 13.04 -5.97 -10.40
C LEU A 9 11.84 -4.99 -10.30
N GLY A 10 12.11 -3.70 -10.21
CA GLY A 10 11.08 -2.68 -9.95
C GLY A 10 10.46 -2.78 -8.56
N LEU A 11 9.49 -1.90 -8.30
CA LEU A 11 8.82 -1.81 -6.99
C LEU A 11 8.17 -3.13 -6.56
N ALA A 12 7.45 -3.78 -7.46
CA ALA A 12 6.76 -5.04 -7.15
C ALA A 12 7.75 -6.16 -6.80
N GLY A 13 8.84 -6.29 -7.55
CA GLY A 13 9.86 -7.31 -7.27
C GLY A 13 10.64 -7.03 -5.98
N ALA A 14 10.97 -5.77 -5.70
CA ALA A 14 11.59 -5.38 -4.44
C ALA A 14 10.68 -5.69 -3.25
N PHE A 15 9.40 -5.32 -3.33
CA PHE A 15 8.39 -5.63 -2.32
C PHE A 15 8.27 -7.14 -2.09
N GLN A 16 8.15 -7.94 -3.15
CA GLN A 16 8.07 -9.39 -3.07
C GLN A 16 9.31 -10.01 -2.42
N THR A 17 10.48 -9.50 -2.76
CA THR A 17 11.73 -9.98 -2.16
C THR A 17 11.76 -9.68 -0.66
N GLY A 18 11.34 -8.47 -0.25
CA GLY A 18 11.22 -8.09 1.15
C GLY A 18 10.25 -9.00 1.92
N MET A 19 9.08 -9.30 1.34
CA MET A 19 8.08 -10.19 1.98
C MET A 19 8.60 -11.64 2.11
N LYS A 20 9.26 -12.17 1.09
CA LYS A 20 9.87 -13.50 1.15
C LYS A 20 10.98 -13.57 2.22
N TYR A 21 11.80 -12.54 2.30
CA TYR A 21 12.82 -12.45 3.33
C TYR A 21 12.21 -12.36 4.73
N ALA A 22 11.21 -11.49 4.92
CA ALA A 22 10.51 -11.37 6.19
C ALA A 22 9.86 -12.70 6.63
N TYR A 23 9.28 -13.44 5.68
CA TYR A 23 8.73 -14.76 5.93
C TYR A 23 9.80 -15.76 6.37
N GLN A 24 10.90 -15.88 5.64
CA GLN A 24 12.00 -16.80 5.93
C GLN A 24 12.68 -16.51 7.27
N MET A 25 12.82 -15.23 7.61
CA MET A 25 13.44 -14.81 8.86
C MET A 25 12.50 -14.81 10.07
N GLY A 26 11.23 -15.14 9.87
CA GLY A 26 10.27 -15.27 10.96
C GLY A 26 9.76 -13.95 11.54
N TYR A 27 9.85 -12.84 10.80
CA TYR A 27 9.33 -11.55 11.28
C TYR A 27 7.82 -11.55 11.43
N ASP A 28 7.31 -10.95 12.51
CA ASP A 28 5.89 -10.80 12.78
C ASP A 28 5.25 -9.68 11.97
N TYR A 29 6.02 -8.63 11.66
CA TYR A 29 5.58 -7.47 10.90
C TYR A 29 6.59 -7.10 9.83
N ALA A 30 6.11 -6.59 8.71
CA ALA A 30 6.91 -5.97 7.66
C ALA A 30 6.29 -4.65 7.25
N ILE A 31 7.10 -3.61 7.08
CA ILE A 31 6.65 -2.31 6.65
C ILE A 31 7.25 -1.96 5.29
N GLN A 32 6.39 -1.49 4.37
CA GLN A 32 6.84 -0.76 3.20
C GLN A 32 7.17 0.67 3.60
N PHE A 33 8.37 1.11 3.29
CA PHE A 33 8.88 2.43 3.65
C PHE A 33 9.77 2.93 2.50
N ASP A 34 9.37 4.02 1.86
CA ASP A 34 10.11 4.58 0.74
C ASP A 34 11.27 5.44 1.25
N ALA A 35 12.45 5.28 0.66
CA ALA A 35 13.69 5.95 1.07
C ALA A 35 13.95 7.26 0.32
N ASP A 36 12.90 7.93 -0.19
CA ASP A 36 12.98 9.19 -0.93
C ASP A 36 12.83 10.44 -0.04
N GLY A 37 12.81 10.23 1.28
CA GLY A 37 12.67 11.29 2.28
C GLY A 37 11.23 11.71 2.55
N GLN A 38 10.23 11.15 1.88
CA GLN A 38 8.82 11.50 2.13
C GLN A 38 8.26 10.87 3.40
N HIS A 39 8.70 9.65 3.72
CA HIS A 39 8.22 8.91 4.88
C HIS A 39 9.05 9.24 6.12
N ARG A 40 8.38 9.61 7.22
CA ARG A 40 9.02 9.91 8.50
C ARG A 40 9.04 8.68 9.40
N PRO A 41 10.21 8.27 9.93
CA PRO A 41 10.33 7.09 10.78
C PRO A 41 9.50 7.15 12.08
N GLU A 42 9.20 8.34 12.58
CA GLU A 42 8.41 8.55 13.79
C GLU A 42 7.01 7.92 13.72
N TYR A 43 6.46 7.71 12.51
CA TYR A 43 5.15 7.06 12.35
C TYR A 43 5.21 5.53 12.38
N ILE A 44 6.39 4.92 12.42
CA ILE A 44 6.52 3.46 12.51
C ILE A 44 5.93 2.96 13.83
N ALA A 45 6.23 3.60 14.96
CA ALA A 45 5.72 3.19 16.26
C ALA A 45 4.19 3.32 16.37
N PRO A 46 3.54 4.44 16.00
CA PRO A 46 2.08 4.52 15.95
C PRO A 46 1.42 3.47 15.04
N ILE A 47 2.04 3.16 13.90
CA ILE A 47 1.55 2.12 12.98
C ILE A 47 1.67 0.74 13.63
N LEU A 48 2.79 0.44 14.29
CA LEU A 48 3.01 -0.82 15.01
C LEU A 48 1.99 -0.99 16.15
N ASN A 49 1.80 0.02 16.97
CA ASN A 49 0.80 -0.01 18.05
C ASN A 49 -0.59 -0.32 17.50
N LYS A 50 -0.93 0.23 16.33
CA LYS A 50 -2.20 -0.06 15.67
C LYS A 50 -2.27 -1.48 15.12
N MET A 51 -1.15 -2.06 14.64
CA MET A 51 -1.08 -3.48 14.23
C MET A 51 -1.37 -4.42 15.39
N GLU A 52 -0.87 -4.11 16.59
CA GLU A 52 -1.06 -4.91 17.80
C GLU A 52 -2.51 -4.98 18.28
N GLU A 53 -3.39 -4.08 17.79
CA GLU A 53 -4.84 -4.18 17.99
C GLU A 53 -5.50 -5.30 17.14
N GLY A 54 -4.72 -6.05 16.35
CA GLY A 54 -5.19 -7.20 15.57
C GLY A 54 -5.63 -6.87 14.14
N TYR A 55 -5.07 -5.83 13.55
CA TYR A 55 -5.23 -5.53 12.12
C TYR A 55 -4.24 -6.34 11.28
N ASP A 56 -4.63 -6.62 10.03
CA ASP A 56 -3.76 -7.32 9.07
C ASP A 56 -2.92 -6.33 8.25
N ILE A 57 -3.47 -5.12 8.01
CA ILE A 57 -2.80 -4.03 7.30
C ILE A 57 -3.04 -2.73 8.09
N VAL A 58 -1.98 -1.97 8.32
CA VAL A 58 -2.09 -0.58 8.80
C VAL A 58 -1.39 0.35 7.83
N ILE A 59 -2.11 1.38 7.41
CA ILE A 59 -1.65 2.38 6.43
C ILE A 59 -1.34 3.68 7.14
N GLY A 60 -0.13 4.21 6.96
CA GLY A 60 0.19 5.59 7.30
C GLY A 60 -0.50 6.51 6.30
N SER A 61 -1.60 7.11 6.72
CA SER A 61 -2.53 7.87 5.87
C SER A 61 -2.37 9.37 6.11
N ARG A 62 -2.29 10.14 5.04
CA ARG A 62 -2.24 11.62 5.09
C ARG A 62 -3.59 12.24 5.44
N PHE A 63 -4.67 11.47 5.41
CA PHE A 63 -6.05 12.00 5.39
C PHE A 63 -6.95 11.40 6.46
N VAL A 64 -6.41 10.93 7.58
CA VAL A 64 -7.22 10.48 8.72
C VAL A 64 -7.87 11.68 9.37
N GLU A 65 -7.11 12.72 9.65
CA GLU A 65 -7.53 13.96 10.31
C GLU A 65 -7.66 15.12 9.31
N GLU A 66 -6.88 15.09 8.24
CA GLU A 66 -6.82 16.14 7.24
C GLU A 66 -7.71 15.87 6.03
N LYS A 67 -8.18 16.94 5.39
CA LYS A 67 -8.92 16.85 4.13
C LYS A 67 -7.95 16.74 2.95
N LYS A 68 -8.33 15.94 1.95
CA LYS A 68 -7.59 15.90 0.70
C LYS A 68 -7.62 17.26 0.02
N PRO A 69 -6.46 17.82 -0.39
CA PRO A 69 -6.43 19.06 -1.14
C PRO A 69 -7.10 18.89 -2.53
N ALA A 70 -7.63 20.00 -3.06
CA ALA A 70 -8.26 20.01 -4.37
C ALA A 70 -7.18 19.94 -5.47
N SER A 71 -6.95 18.74 -6.00
CA SER A 71 -6.05 18.51 -7.14
C SER A 71 -6.51 17.30 -7.95
N LEU A 72 -6.12 17.23 -9.23
CA LEU A 72 -6.45 16.09 -10.10
C LEU A 72 -5.91 14.76 -9.55
N ARG A 73 -4.74 14.79 -8.91
CA ARG A 73 -4.16 13.62 -8.24
C ARG A 73 -5.01 13.16 -7.06
N MET A 74 -5.50 14.09 -6.27
CA MET A 74 -6.37 13.78 -5.12
C MET A 74 -7.77 13.35 -5.55
N LEU A 75 -8.28 13.88 -6.65
CA LEU A 75 -9.51 13.38 -7.27
C LEU A 75 -9.35 11.90 -7.65
N GLY A 76 -8.27 11.52 -8.33
CA GLY A 76 -7.98 10.13 -8.67
C GLY A 76 -7.86 9.23 -7.42
N SER A 77 -7.17 9.70 -6.38
CA SER A 77 -7.10 8.97 -5.09
C SER A 77 -8.48 8.81 -4.44
N ALA A 78 -9.35 9.81 -4.53
CA ALA A 78 -10.72 9.74 -4.03
C ALA A 78 -11.58 8.73 -4.83
N MET A 79 -11.40 8.68 -6.15
CA MET A 79 -12.07 7.68 -7.01
C MET A 79 -11.63 6.25 -6.66
N ILE A 80 -10.34 6.01 -6.42
CA ILE A 80 -9.83 4.71 -5.95
C ILE A 80 -10.45 4.36 -4.59
N SER A 81 -10.49 5.31 -3.63
CA SER A 81 -11.15 5.11 -2.33
C SER A 81 -12.63 4.74 -2.49
N ALA A 82 -13.33 5.39 -3.41
CA ALA A 82 -14.74 5.09 -3.72
C ALA A 82 -14.90 3.68 -4.32
N ALA A 83 -14.03 3.29 -5.26
CA ALA A 83 -14.03 1.96 -5.87
C ALA A 83 -13.78 0.85 -4.82
N ILE A 84 -12.80 1.05 -3.91
CA ILE A 84 -12.55 0.14 -2.79
C ILE A 84 -13.80 0.02 -1.91
N ARG A 85 -14.41 1.15 -1.54
CA ARG A 85 -15.63 1.15 -0.71
C ARG A 85 -16.78 0.42 -1.38
N LEU A 86 -16.97 0.62 -2.68
CA LEU A 86 -18.04 -0.02 -3.45
C LEU A 86 -17.87 -1.55 -3.48
N THR A 87 -16.64 -2.04 -3.66
CA THR A 87 -16.36 -3.47 -3.83
C THR A 87 -16.16 -4.23 -2.52
N THR A 88 -15.77 -3.55 -1.45
CA THR A 88 -15.41 -4.18 -0.16
C THR A 88 -16.29 -3.74 1.02
N GLY A 89 -17.08 -2.69 0.87
CA GLY A 89 -17.81 -2.04 1.96
C GLY A 89 -16.92 -1.25 2.94
N LYS A 90 -15.59 -1.32 2.83
CA LYS A 90 -14.64 -0.67 3.74
C LYS A 90 -14.17 0.66 3.17
N LYS A 91 -14.02 1.65 4.06
CA LYS A 91 -13.50 2.97 3.70
C LYS A 91 -11.99 2.99 3.95
N VAL A 92 -11.21 3.21 2.89
CA VAL A 92 -9.78 3.51 2.96
C VAL A 92 -9.60 4.95 2.47
N LYS A 93 -9.11 5.84 3.35
CA LYS A 93 -8.99 7.27 3.05
C LYS A 93 -7.80 7.55 2.14
N ASP A 94 -6.67 6.85 2.34
CA ASP A 94 -5.45 7.04 1.55
C ASP A 94 -4.93 5.73 0.93
N PRO A 95 -5.63 5.17 -0.06
CA PRO A 95 -5.23 3.92 -0.70
C PRO A 95 -3.93 4.05 -1.51
N THR A 96 -3.46 5.26 -1.74
CA THR A 96 -2.25 5.55 -2.51
C THR A 96 -1.02 5.84 -1.65
N SER A 97 -1.15 5.75 -0.32
CA SER A 97 0.00 5.84 0.57
C SER A 97 0.96 4.66 0.34
N GLY A 98 2.26 4.93 0.26
CA GLY A 98 3.32 3.93 0.21
C GLY A 98 3.69 3.36 1.59
N MET A 99 3.31 4.04 2.67
CA MET A 99 3.66 3.62 4.03
C MET A 99 2.63 2.62 4.57
N ARG A 100 2.97 1.34 4.56
CA ARG A 100 2.05 0.26 4.95
C ARG A 100 2.76 -0.81 5.74
N MET A 101 2.17 -1.24 6.84
CA MET A 101 2.63 -2.38 7.63
C MET A 101 1.69 -3.56 7.43
N PHE A 102 2.27 -4.76 7.38
CA PHE A 102 1.59 -6.03 7.18
C PHE A 102 1.96 -6.98 8.31
N ASN A 103 0.99 -7.75 8.79
CA ASN A 103 1.22 -8.77 9.82
C ASN A 103 1.79 -10.07 9.22
N ARG A 104 2.16 -11.01 10.09
CA ARG A 104 2.73 -12.32 9.73
C ARG A 104 1.87 -13.08 8.71
N LYS A 105 0.56 -13.06 8.88
CA LYS A 105 -0.39 -13.73 7.96
C LYS A 105 -0.27 -13.21 6.53
N LEU A 106 -0.19 -11.89 6.36
CA LEU A 106 -0.05 -11.29 5.03
C LEU A 106 1.38 -11.37 4.49
N ILE A 107 2.39 -11.37 5.36
CA ILE A 107 3.78 -11.65 4.95
C ILE A 107 3.83 -13.05 4.31
N GLU A 108 3.24 -14.06 4.94
CA GLU A 108 3.16 -15.42 4.40
C GLU A 108 2.37 -15.47 3.09
N GLU A 109 1.21 -14.82 3.03
CA GLU A 109 0.38 -14.76 1.82
C GLU A 109 1.13 -14.16 0.64
N PHE A 110 1.86 -13.04 0.84
CA PHE A 110 2.69 -12.44 -0.19
C PHE A 110 3.91 -13.31 -0.56
N ALA A 111 4.50 -13.98 0.42
CA ALA A 111 5.69 -14.80 0.18
C ALA A 111 5.38 -16.04 -0.66
N LEU A 112 4.23 -16.68 -0.44
CA LEU A 112 3.92 -18.02 -0.96
C LEU A 112 2.85 -18.01 -2.06
N ASN A 113 1.84 -17.13 -1.99
CA ASN A 113 0.62 -17.25 -2.79
C ASN A 113 0.40 -16.08 -3.74
N ILE A 114 0.76 -14.86 -3.35
CA ILE A 114 0.45 -13.64 -4.12
C ILE A 114 1.71 -13.07 -4.76
N ASN A 115 1.71 -12.95 -6.07
CA ASN A 115 2.78 -12.26 -6.81
C ASN A 115 2.29 -10.90 -7.33
N TYR A 116 1.77 -10.07 -6.44
CA TYR A 116 1.32 -8.72 -6.76
C TYR A 116 2.16 -7.67 -6.03
N GLY A 117 2.26 -6.48 -6.62
CA GLY A 117 2.90 -5.34 -5.98
C GLY A 117 2.02 -4.71 -4.89
N PRO A 118 2.58 -3.77 -4.12
CA PRO A 118 1.87 -3.08 -3.05
C PRO A 118 0.98 -1.96 -3.61
N GLU A 119 0.09 -2.30 -4.53
CA GLU A 119 -0.80 -1.35 -5.21
C GLU A 119 -2.17 -1.26 -4.50
N PRO A 120 -2.95 -0.19 -4.71
CA PRO A 120 -4.28 -0.04 -4.12
C PRO A 120 -5.24 -1.18 -4.43
N ASP A 121 -5.15 -1.77 -5.62
CA ASP A 121 -5.97 -2.90 -6.02
C ASP A 121 -5.62 -4.18 -5.26
N THR A 122 -4.35 -4.35 -4.88
CA THR A 122 -3.94 -5.46 -4.00
C THR A 122 -4.51 -5.28 -2.59
N VAL A 123 -4.49 -4.05 -2.05
CA VAL A 123 -5.13 -3.76 -0.75
C VAL A 123 -6.62 -4.06 -0.82
N SER A 124 -7.31 -3.62 -1.88
CA SER A 124 -8.72 -3.93 -2.10
C SER A 124 -8.98 -5.45 -2.16
N TYR A 125 -8.14 -6.20 -2.89
CA TYR A 125 -8.21 -7.66 -2.97
C TYR A 125 -8.08 -8.32 -1.59
N LEU A 126 -7.11 -7.89 -0.79
CA LEU A 126 -6.89 -8.42 0.56
C LEU A 126 -8.09 -8.13 1.48
N ILE A 127 -8.63 -6.91 1.45
CA ILE A 127 -9.83 -6.54 2.21
C ILE A 127 -11.02 -7.42 1.80
N LYS A 128 -11.22 -7.63 0.51
CA LYS A 128 -12.30 -8.49 -0.03
C LYS A 128 -12.14 -9.94 0.46
N ASN A 129 -10.92 -10.40 0.68
CA ASN A 129 -10.60 -11.71 1.24
C ASN A 129 -10.52 -11.73 2.78
N GLY A 130 -11.06 -10.72 3.45
CA GLY A 130 -11.25 -10.68 4.89
C GLY A 130 -10.12 -10.02 5.68
N ALA A 131 -9.13 -9.41 5.03
CA ALA A 131 -8.08 -8.67 5.75
C ALA A 131 -8.68 -7.45 6.47
N LYS A 132 -8.30 -7.27 7.73
CA LYS A 132 -8.66 -6.11 8.54
C LYS A 132 -7.69 -4.97 8.27
N VAL A 133 -8.22 -3.82 7.85
CA VAL A 133 -7.42 -2.62 7.55
C VAL A 133 -7.71 -1.51 8.53
N ALA A 134 -6.65 -0.78 8.95
CA ALA A 134 -6.74 0.49 9.67
C ALA A 134 -5.85 1.54 9.02
N GLU A 135 -6.09 2.80 9.39
CA GLU A 135 -5.27 3.94 8.99
C GLU A 135 -4.86 4.74 10.22
N VAL A 136 -3.61 5.17 10.24
CA VAL A 136 -3.02 6.05 11.25
C VAL A 136 -2.62 7.35 10.56
N GLN A 137 -2.89 8.50 11.15
CA GLN A 137 -2.44 9.78 10.58
C GLN A 137 -0.91 9.78 10.48
N ALA A 138 -0.40 10.09 9.30
CA ALA A 138 1.02 10.25 9.03
C ALA A 138 1.23 11.46 8.11
N HIS A 139 2.07 12.39 8.54
CA HIS A 139 2.51 13.47 7.67
C HIS A 139 3.61 12.95 6.74
N MET A 140 3.56 13.38 5.50
CA MET A 140 4.58 13.05 4.50
C MET A 140 5.22 14.34 4.03
N ASP A 141 6.54 14.35 4.02
CA ASP A 141 7.31 15.49 3.53
C ASP A 141 7.30 15.57 2.00
N GLU A 142 7.76 16.69 1.48
CA GLU A 142 8.07 16.81 0.07
C GLU A 142 9.28 15.93 -0.26
N ARG A 143 9.28 15.35 -1.45
CA ARG A 143 10.38 14.50 -1.89
C ARG A 143 11.68 15.30 -1.93
N LEU A 144 12.72 14.80 -1.25
CA LEU A 144 14.04 15.44 -1.20
C LEU A 144 14.80 15.27 -2.50
N GLU A 145 14.66 14.11 -3.18
CA GLU A 145 15.35 13.79 -4.42
C GLU A 145 14.48 13.01 -5.41
N GLY A 146 14.84 13.10 -6.68
CA GLY A 146 14.18 12.39 -7.76
C GLY A 146 12.97 13.12 -8.35
N GLN A 147 12.74 12.88 -9.65
CA GLN A 147 11.55 13.39 -10.33
C GLN A 147 10.39 12.40 -10.14
N SER A 148 9.17 12.93 -9.96
CA SER A 148 7.98 12.08 -9.97
C SER A 148 7.88 11.34 -11.30
N TYR A 149 7.91 10.03 -11.28
CA TYR A 149 7.65 9.19 -12.46
C TYR A 149 6.24 9.40 -13.04
N LEU A 150 5.35 10.03 -12.28
CA LEU A 150 3.96 10.24 -12.65
C LEU A 150 3.77 11.64 -13.27
N THR A 151 3.93 11.74 -14.58
CA THR A 151 3.37 12.86 -15.36
C THR A 151 1.84 12.83 -15.28
N LEU A 152 1.14 13.92 -15.62
CA LEU A 152 -0.33 13.97 -15.60
C LEU A 152 -0.96 12.81 -16.39
N THR A 153 -0.43 12.51 -17.56
CA THR A 153 -0.93 11.41 -18.42
C THR A 153 -0.65 10.02 -17.81
N ARG A 154 0.52 9.83 -17.23
CA ARG A 154 0.85 8.58 -16.53
C ARG A 154 0.02 8.40 -15.27
N SER A 155 -0.24 9.49 -14.53
CA SER A 155 -1.12 9.48 -13.37
C SER A 155 -2.54 9.09 -13.74
N ALA A 156 -3.09 9.67 -14.83
CA ALA A 156 -4.44 9.33 -15.30
C ALA A 156 -4.54 7.85 -15.74
N LYS A 157 -3.55 7.35 -16.49
CA LYS A 157 -3.50 5.93 -16.87
C LYS A 157 -3.39 5.01 -15.65
N TYR A 158 -2.57 5.37 -14.66
CA TYR A 158 -2.44 4.62 -13.41
C TYR A 158 -3.77 4.56 -12.66
N MET A 159 -4.45 5.70 -12.48
CA MET A 159 -5.74 5.77 -11.79
C MET A 159 -6.80 4.92 -12.51
N LEU A 160 -6.90 5.04 -13.84
CA LEU A 160 -7.83 4.24 -14.63
C LEU A 160 -7.54 2.74 -14.48
N ARG A 161 -6.28 2.34 -14.58
CA ARG A 161 -5.86 0.94 -14.38
C ARG A 161 -6.26 0.43 -13.00
N MET A 162 -6.01 1.21 -11.92
CA MET A 162 -6.38 0.82 -10.56
C MET A 162 -7.89 0.68 -10.41
N ILE A 163 -8.66 1.63 -10.89
CA ILE A 163 -10.13 1.59 -10.82
C ILE A 163 -10.67 0.37 -11.58
N THR A 164 -10.20 0.15 -12.82
CA THR A 164 -10.61 -1.02 -13.62
C THR A 164 -10.21 -2.33 -12.93
N SER A 165 -9.01 -2.41 -12.36
CA SER A 165 -8.56 -3.58 -11.60
C SER A 165 -9.46 -3.84 -10.39
N ILE A 166 -9.78 -2.81 -9.60
CA ILE A 166 -10.61 -2.93 -8.40
C ILE A 166 -12.05 -3.33 -8.75
N LEU A 167 -12.65 -2.72 -9.77
CA LEU A 167 -14.05 -2.97 -10.12
C LEU A 167 -14.28 -4.28 -10.87
N LEU A 168 -13.34 -4.67 -11.75
CA LEU A 168 -13.53 -5.77 -12.69
C LEU A 168 -12.55 -6.93 -12.45
N ILE A 169 -11.24 -6.67 -12.55
CA ILE A 169 -10.21 -7.72 -12.64
C ILE A 169 -10.11 -8.54 -11.35
N GLN A 170 -10.28 -7.92 -10.19
CA GLN A 170 -10.23 -8.63 -8.90
C GLN A 170 -11.25 -9.76 -8.77
N ASN A 171 -12.39 -9.65 -9.46
CA ASN A 171 -13.43 -10.68 -9.41
C ASN A 171 -13.00 -11.99 -10.09
N PHE A 172 -11.99 -11.92 -10.95
CA PHE A 172 -11.42 -13.06 -11.69
C PHE A 172 -10.08 -13.54 -11.12
N ARG A 173 -9.53 -12.85 -10.11
CA ARG A 173 -8.31 -13.31 -9.44
C ARG A 173 -8.64 -14.55 -8.61
N LYS A 174 -8.11 -15.70 -9.04
CA LYS A 174 -8.16 -16.93 -8.25
C LYS A 174 -7.14 -16.82 -7.10
N ARG A 175 -7.48 -17.42 -5.98
CA ARG A 175 -6.54 -17.73 -4.90
C ARG A 175 -5.51 -18.74 -5.40
#